data_918ad46d1da8dcffe9270e37c5b6b769
#
_entry.id   918ad46d1da8dcffe9270e37c5b6b769
#
_cell.length_a   1.000
_cell.length_b   1.000
_cell.length_c   1.000
_cell.angle_alpha   90.00
_cell.angle_beta   90.00
_cell.angle_gamma   90.00
#
_symmetry.space_group_name_H-M   'P 1'
#
loop_
_entity.id
_entity.type
_entity.pdbx_description
1 polymer ?
#
loop_
_entity_poly.entity_id
_entity_poly.type
_entity_poly.pdbx_seq_one_letter_code
_entity_poly.pdbx_strand_id
1 'polypeptide(L)'
;MLTITGLSQPVPAADENIPYLMTFGSDGETSWGDDDFSQTFFFKIPRTYSRPFYIRVYDPDIGGDVDEINGVWDTRMQYSVYGGDEAWSHDDAKGIQPTGNYKSGTLLASKIFGMDNRYDDDWYTFGPFNPTEGELVEEFDGYIFKVICDGLSGDDGNLYRYFLSTEPEENRAVEDGNAFTYEYSFRMWNNSDNISHIYPYIDTATIFVKQVNFDWDNDGYIRVVSRVRRGLLADISGEDNWAESKIKIDGEEINSSLDFQFIKRKSPLVRNNNVVISVENQYGEYLEFFTVPIGGVPVYNPSIIVKPIEK
;
A
#
# COMPACT_ATOMS: atom_id res chain seq x y z
N MET A 1 -29.63 1.20 -9.13
CA MET A 1 -28.49 1.82 -8.43
C MET A 1 -27.93 0.73 -7.52
N LEU A 2 -26.90 -0.01 -7.96
CA LEU A 2 -26.25 -0.99 -7.10
C LEU A 2 -25.33 -0.19 -6.18
N THR A 3 -25.71 -0.04 -4.95
CA THR A 3 -24.78 0.34 -3.87
C THR A 3 -23.84 -0.86 -3.68
N ILE A 4 -22.65 -0.78 -4.23
CA ILE A 4 -21.56 -1.65 -3.80
C ILE A 4 -21.20 -1.11 -2.41
N THR A 5 -21.67 -1.77 -1.37
CA THR A 5 -21.15 -1.54 -0.01
C THR A 5 -19.70 -2.01 -0.04
N GLY A 6 -18.78 -1.06 -0.15
CA GLY A 6 -17.36 -1.30 0.05
C GLY A 6 -17.18 -1.74 1.51
N LEU A 7 -16.92 -3.00 1.74
CA LEU A 7 -16.49 -3.47 3.04
C LEU A 7 -15.02 -3.07 3.20
N SER A 8 -14.66 -2.45 4.31
CA SER A 8 -13.25 -2.23 4.65
C SER A 8 -12.50 -3.55 4.52
N GLN A 9 -11.43 -3.51 3.79
CA GLN A 9 -10.64 -4.68 3.41
C GLN A 9 -9.43 -4.82 4.35
N PRO A 10 -8.84 -6.02 4.45
CA PRO A 10 -7.48 -6.10 4.97
C PRO A 10 -6.54 -5.24 4.12
N VAL A 11 -5.40 -4.83 4.67
CA VAL A 11 -4.31 -4.16 3.95
C VAL A 11 -3.08 -5.07 4.01
N PRO A 12 -2.64 -5.59 2.88
CA PRO A 12 -3.17 -5.47 1.52
C PRO A 12 -4.57 -6.05 1.35
N ALA A 13 -5.36 -5.46 0.44
CA ALA A 13 -6.71 -5.95 0.15
C ALA A 13 -6.69 -7.25 -0.70
N ALA A 14 -7.80 -7.99 -0.68
CA ALA A 14 -7.88 -9.23 -1.44
C ALA A 14 -7.69 -9.03 -2.95
N ASP A 15 -8.22 -7.92 -3.50
CA ASP A 15 -8.09 -7.59 -4.93
C ASP A 15 -6.67 -7.14 -5.30
N GLU A 16 -5.83 -6.72 -4.34
CA GLU A 16 -4.43 -6.41 -4.55
C GLU A 16 -3.58 -7.69 -4.72
N ASN A 17 -4.04 -8.79 -4.14
CA ASN A 17 -3.34 -10.08 -4.19
C ASN A 17 -1.86 -9.97 -3.80
N ILE A 18 -1.57 -9.17 -2.79
CA ILE A 18 -0.24 -8.99 -2.18
C ILE A 18 -0.22 -9.81 -0.90
N PRO A 19 0.81 -10.68 -0.69
CA PRO A 19 0.84 -11.50 0.51
C PRO A 19 1.07 -10.70 1.78
N TYR A 20 2.02 -9.76 1.77
CA TYR A 20 2.42 -8.96 2.94
C TYR A 20 2.93 -7.59 2.53
N LEU A 21 2.71 -6.60 3.39
CA LEU A 21 3.55 -5.40 3.47
C LEU A 21 4.91 -5.81 4.02
N MET A 22 5.92 -4.99 3.80
CA MET A 22 7.26 -5.28 4.24
C MET A 22 7.97 -4.00 4.69
N THR A 23 8.74 -4.09 5.79
CA THR A 23 9.62 -3.02 6.26
C THR A 23 10.81 -3.67 6.96
N PHE A 24 12.02 -3.27 6.61
CA PHE A 24 13.25 -3.74 7.27
C PHE A 24 13.62 -2.90 8.49
N GLY A 25 14.44 -3.46 9.36
CA GLY A 25 15.14 -2.69 10.38
C GLY A 25 16.12 -1.70 9.77
N SER A 26 16.40 -0.60 10.46
CA SER A 26 17.20 0.54 9.93
C SER A 26 18.67 0.23 9.65
N ASP A 27 19.16 -0.93 10.03
CA ASP A 27 20.51 -1.41 9.73
C ASP A 27 20.53 -2.34 8.49
N GLY A 28 19.35 -2.60 7.87
CA GLY A 28 19.19 -3.40 6.66
C GLY A 28 19.86 -2.77 5.43
N GLU A 29 20.05 -3.56 4.38
CA GLU A 29 20.54 -3.06 3.09
C GLU A 29 19.35 -2.70 2.19
N THR A 30 19.43 -1.56 1.48
CA THR A 30 18.38 -1.12 0.55
C THR A 30 18.14 -2.13 -0.58
N SER A 31 19.18 -2.86 -0.98
CA SER A 31 19.11 -3.97 -1.94
C SER A 31 18.20 -5.15 -1.52
N TRP A 32 17.57 -5.06 -0.36
CA TRP A 32 16.53 -6.02 0.09
C TRP A 32 15.10 -5.52 -0.20
N GLY A 33 14.96 -4.40 -0.89
CA GLY A 33 13.69 -3.88 -1.39
C GLY A 33 12.92 -3.03 -0.39
N ASP A 34 13.63 -2.31 0.46
CA ASP A 34 13.13 -1.25 1.33
C ASP A 34 14.13 -0.11 1.30
N ASP A 35 13.77 1.04 0.76
CA ASP A 35 14.70 2.13 0.49
C ASP A 35 14.85 3.12 1.66
N ASP A 36 13.91 3.12 2.62
CA ASP A 36 13.86 4.10 3.69
C ASP A 36 13.53 3.54 5.08
N PHE A 37 13.29 2.24 5.19
CA PHE A 37 13.00 1.50 6.43
C PHE A 37 11.74 2.00 7.16
N SER A 38 10.80 2.52 6.40
CA SER A 38 9.55 3.06 6.94
C SER A 38 8.41 2.86 5.96
N GLN A 39 7.19 2.69 6.47
CA GLN A 39 6.01 2.65 5.61
C GLN A 39 4.82 3.34 6.27
N THR A 40 4.17 4.24 5.52
CA THR A 40 3.04 5.02 5.99
C THR A 40 1.76 4.59 5.30
N PHE A 41 0.72 4.28 6.08
CA PHE A 41 -0.63 4.03 5.61
C PHE A 41 -1.64 4.99 6.24
N PHE A 42 -2.65 5.36 5.47
CA PHE A 42 -3.76 6.18 5.91
C PHE A 42 -5.03 5.35 5.93
N PHE A 43 -5.80 5.49 7.01
CA PHE A 43 -7.09 4.82 7.20
C PHE A 43 -8.21 5.86 7.20
N LYS A 44 -9.11 5.72 6.24
CA LYS A 44 -10.29 6.57 6.13
C LYS A 44 -11.45 5.96 6.90
N ILE A 45 -12.00 6.72 7.84
CA ILE A 45 -13.25 6.42 8.54
C ILE A 45 -14.34 7.33 7.98
N PRO A 46 -15.45 6.79 7.46
CA PRO A 46 -16.53 7.62 6.91
C PRO A 46 -17.06 8.60 7.93
N ARG A 47 -17.40 9.82 7.50
CA ARG A 47 -17.95 10.88 8.36
C ARG A 47 -19.22 10.47 9.10
N THR A 48 -19.98 9.55 8.52
CA THR A 48 -21.22 9.01 9.09
C THR A 48 -21.00 7.94 10.15
N TYR A 49 -19.79 7.39 10.24
CA TYR A 49 -19.44 6.37 11.23
C TYR A 49 -19.16 7.02 12.59
N SER A 50 -19.81 6.56 13.67
CA SER A 50 -19.76 7.21 14.98
C SER A 50 -19.40 6.28 16.15
N ARG A 51 -19.12 5.01 15.86
CA ARG A 51 -18.72 4.02 16.88
C ARG A 51 -17.19 3.99 17.01
N PRO A 52 -16.66 3.54 18.16
CA PRO A 52 -15.24 3.23 18.25
C PRO A 52 -14.82 2.18 17.21
N PHE A 53 -13.57 2.26 16.79
CA PHE A 53 -12.96 1.31 15.88
C PHE A 53 -11.51 1.02 16.32
N TYR A 54 -10.90 0.06 15.65
CA TYR A 54 -9.57 -0.45 15.95
C TYR A 54 -8.74 -0.57 14.67
N ILE A 55 -7.44 -0.36 14.79
CA ILE A 55 -6.47 -0.69 13.76
C ILE A 55 -5.68 -1.88 14.27
N ARG A 56 -5.76 -2.99 13.54
CA ARG A 56 -5.12 -4.25 13.89
C ARG A 56 -3.93 -4.47 12.98
N VAL A 57 -2.85 -4.99 13.55
CA VAL A 57 -1.63 -5.37 12.83
C VAL A 57 -1.43 -6.86 13.04
N TYR A 58 -1.31 -7.60 11.95
CA TYR A 58 -0.97 -9.02 11.94
C TYR A 58 0.53 -9.16 11.86
N ASP A 59 1.11 -10.01 12.69
CA ASP A 59 2.55 -10.30 12.74
C ASP A 59 3.39 -9.01 12.89
N PRO A 60 3.20 -8.24 13.98
CA PRO A 60 3.86 -6.94 14.13
C PRO A 60 5.27 -7.02 14.71
N ASP A 61 5.66 -8.17 15.24
CA ASP A 61 6.98 -8.41 15.82
C ASP A 61 7.97 -8.97 14.79
N ILE A 62 9.14 -9.33 15.22
CA ILE A 62 10.15 -9.97 14.38
C ILE A 62 10.32 -11.40 14.85
N GLY A 63 10.14 -12.35 13.94
CA GLY A 63 10.30 -13.77 14.24
C GLY A 63 9.45 -14.68 13.36
N GLY A 64 9.21 -15.91 13.83
CA GLY A 64 8.32 -16.85 13.18
C GLY A 64 8.80 -17.38 11.83
N ASP A 65 7.83 -17.81 11.02
CA ASP A 65 8.09 -18.46 9.73
C ASP A 65 7.90 -17.50 8.53
N VAL A 66 7.32 -16.32 8.77
CA VAL A 66 6.93 -15.36 7.71
C VAL A 66 8.04 -14.35 7.44
N ASP A 67 8.66 -13.85 8.48
CA ASP A 67 9.67 -12.81 8.44
C ASP A 67 11.00 -13.23 7.80
N GLU A 68 11.78 -12.25 7.38
CA GLU A 68 13.11 -12.47 6.82
C GLU A 68 14.19 -12.26 7.86
N ILE A 69 14.85 -13.35 8.23
CA ILE A 69 15.99 -13.29 9.15
C ILE A 69 17.30 -12.99 8.42
N ASN A 70 18.10 -12.08 8.98
CA ASN A 70 19.49 -11.90 8.61
C ASN A 70 20.40 -12.16 9.81
N GLY A 71 20.85 -13.39 9.94
CA GLY A 71 21.74 -13.82 11.04
C GLY A 71 21.00 -14.19 12.32
N VAL A 72 20.63 -13.23 13.14
CA VAL A 72 19.87 -13.43 14.38
C VAL A 72 18.74 -12.41 14.46
N TRP A 73 17.63 -12.76 15.07
CA TRP A 73 16.52 -11.84 15.29
C TRP A 73 16.93 -10.70 16.25
N ASP A 74 17.23 -9.51 15.74
CA ASP A 74 17.59 -8.35 16.55
C ASP A 74 16.89 -7.05 16.15
N THR A 75 16.05 -7.10 15.14
CA THR A 75 15.30 -5.95 14.65
C THR A 75 14.21 -5.52 15.62
N ARG A 76 14.00 -4.21 15.65
CA ARG A 76 12.93 -3.58 16.42
C ARG A 76 12.08 -2.71 15.50
N MET A 77 10.80 -3.02 15.45
CA MET A 77 9.79 -2.29 14.67
C MET A 77 8.95 -1.40 15.58
N GLN A 78 8.63 -0.20 15.15
CA GLN A 78 7.69 0.67 15.84
C GLN A 78 6.48 0.95 14.97
N TYR A 79 5.31 0.64 15.49
CA TYR A 79 4.04 1.08 14.92
C TYR A 79 3.50 2.27 15.70
N SER A 80 3.11 3.33 14.99
CA SER A 80 2.61 4.56 15.59
C SER A 80 1.36 5.02 14.86
N VAL A 81 0.28 5.31 15.62
CA VAL A 81 -1.01 5.79 15.09
C VAL A 81 -1.15 7.27 15.41
N TYR A 82 -1.39 8.07 14.39
CA TYR A 82 -1.60 9.50 14.48
C TYR A 82 -3.00 9.88 14.02
N GLY A 83 -3.55 10.94 14.58
CA GLY A 83 -4.79 11.58 14.19
C GLY A 83 -4.73 13.08 14.43
N GLY A 84 -5.90 13.75 14.46
CA GLY A 84 -5.98 15.20 14.64
C GLY A 84 -5.42 15.99 13.47
N ASP A 85 -5.41 17.32 13.63
CA ASP A 85 -4.96 18.24 12.59
C ASP A 85 -3.54 17.90 12.09
N GLU A 86 -3.32 18.01 10.80
CA GLU A 86 -2.06 17.76 10.11
C GLU A 86 -1.62 16.27 10.05
N ALA A 87 -2.46 15.32 10.49
CA ALA A 87 -2.12 13.90 10.37
C ALA A 87 -1.99 13.47 8.90
N TRP A 88 -2.76 14.09 7.99
CA TRP A 88 -2.69 13.87 6.55
C TRP A 88 -2.32 15.14 5.78
N SER A 89 -2.85 16.30 6.17
CA SER A 89 -2.73 17.55 5.40
C SER A 89 -1.38 18.22 5.49
N HIS A 90 -0.48 17.81 6.38
CA HIS A 90 0.89 18.30 6.42
C HIS A 90 1.66 17.83 5.17
N ASP A 91 2.48 18.71 4.59
CA ASP A 91 3.23 18.41 3.36
C ASP A 91 4.13 17.16 3.49
N ASP A 92 4.75 16.94 4.66
CA ASP A 92 5.61 15.78 4.92
C ASP A 92 4.83 14.53 5.36
N ALA A 93 3.50 14.61 5.56
CA ALA A 93 2.71 13.51 6.14
C ALA A 93 2.67 12.25 5.27
N LYS A 94 2.92 12.38 3.97
CA LYS A 94 2.82 11.27 3.00
C LYS A 94 3.80 10.13 3.29
N GLY A 95 4.91 10.43 4.00
CA GLY A 95 5.87 9.43 4.48
C GLY A 95 6.71 8.78 3.39
N ILE A 96 6.78 9.38 2.21
CA ILE A 96 7.67 8.96 1.14
C ILE A 96 9.05 9.54 1.45
N GLN A 97 10.05 8.67 1.61
CA GLN A 97 11.37 9.04 2.11
C GLN A 97 11.25 9.91 3.38
N PRO A 98 10.89 9.33 4.54
CA PRO A 98 10.38 10.02 5.72
C PRO A 98 11.40 11.03 6.29
N THR A 99 11.26 12.28 5.85
CA THR A 99 12.05 13.43 6.28
C THR A 99 11.13 14.51 6.84
N GLY A 100 11.71 15.51 7.49
CA GLY A 100 10.93 16.62 8.03
C GLY A 100 9.95 16.16 9.12
N ASN A 101 8.72 16.62 9.03
CA ASN A 101 7.66 16.33 10.00
C ASN A 101 6.70 15.21 9.52
N TYR A 102 7.24 14.10 8.98
CA TYR A 102 6.39 12.98 8.53
C TYR A 102 5.54 12.37 9.67
N LYS A 103 5.97 12.55 10.93
CA LYS A 103 5.21 12.21 12.15
C LYS A 103 4.24 13.30 12.58
N SER A 104 3.80 14.18 11.66
CA SER A 104 2.79 15.21 11.91
C SER A 104 1.47 14.64 12.43
N GLY A 105 0.65 15.49 13.03
CA GLY A 105 -0.58 15.10 13.72
C GLY A 105 -0.36 14.81 15.21
N THR A 106 -1.40 14.34 15.88
CA THR A 106 -1.39 13.95 17.29
C THR A 106 -1.10 12.46 17.42
N LEU A 107 -0.06 12.08 18.15
CA LEU A 107 0.22 10.67 18.46
C LEU A 107 -0.87 10.12 19.38
N LEU A 108 -1.65 9.16 18.90
CA LEU A 108 -2.74 8.51 19.65
C LEU A 108 -2.29 7.22 20.33
N ALA A 109 -1.46 6.44 19.64
CA ALA A 109 -0.90 5.20 20.18
C ALA A 109 0.43 4.88 19.53
N SER A 110 1.31 4.19 20.25
CA SER A 110 2.56 3.67 19.70
C SER A 110 3.00 2.43 20.47
N LYS A 111 3.62 1.49 19.76
CA LYS A 111 4.23 0.31 20.37
C LYS A 111 5.44 -0.13 19.58
N ILE A 112 6.48 -0.53 20.31
CA ILE A 112 7.68 -1.15 19.76
C ILE A 112 7.58 -2.66 19.96
N PHE A 113 7.90 -3.39 18.91
CA PHE A 113 8.02 -4.84 18.89
C PHE A 113 9.48 -5.20 18.60
N GLY A 114 9.91 -6.28 19.16
CA GLY A 114 11.12 -7.02 18.84
C GLY A 114 10.70 -8.48 18.72
N MET A 115 11.59 -9.44 18.85
CA MET A 115 11.26 -10.85 18.87
C MET A 115 10.36 -11.17 20.08
N ASP A 116 9.12 -11.56 19.82
CA ASP A 116 8.13 -11.92 20.85
C ASP A 116 7.10 -12.90 20.28
N ASN A 117 7.35 -14.20 20.43
CA ASN A 117 6.54 -15.30 19.89
C ASN A 117 5.03 -15.26 20.25
N ARG A 118 4.58 -14.29 21.04
CA ARG A 118 3.14 -14.07 21.30
C ARG A 118 2.42 -13.44 20.14
N TYR A 119 3.17 -12.81 19.24
CA TYR A 119 2.62 -12.10 18.10
C TYR A 119 2.98 -12.74 16.76
N ASP A 120 3.86 -13.78 16.78
CA ASP A 120 4.11 -14.59 15.58
C ASP A 120 2.77 -15.13 15.04
N ASP A 121 2.45 -14.80 13.79
CA ASP A 121 1.20 -15.20 13.12
C ASP A 121 -0.09 -14.75 13.85
N ASP A 122 -0.03 -13.74 14.73
CA ASP A 122 -1.18 -13.25 15.50
C ASP A 122 -1.39 -11.73 15.35
N TRP A 123 -2.54 -11.26 15.82
CA TRP A 123 -3.00 -9.89 15.71
C TRP A 123 -2.69 -9.08 16.97
N TYR A 124 -2.04 -7.93 16.80
CA TYR A 124 -2.03 -6.87 17.80
C TYR A 124 -3.07 -5.80 17.45
N THR A 125 -3.74 -5.24 18.46
CA THR A 125 -4.84 -4.29 18.28
C THR A 125 -4.52 -2.96 18.91
N PHE A 126 -4.53 -1.88 18.12
CA PHE A 126 -4.51 -0.50 18.57
C PHE A 126 -5.94 0.04 18.71
N GLY A 127 -6.19 0.86 19.71
CA GLY A 127 -7.48 1.49 19.99
C GLY A 127 -8.08 1.06 21.34
N PRO A 128 -9.38 1.31 21.62
CA PRO A 128 -10.33 1.91 20.68
C PRO A 128 -10.03 3.36 20.32
N PHE A 129 -10.30 3.76 19.07
CA PHE A 129 -10.26 5.13 18.60
C PHE A 129 -11.67 5.63 18.31
N ASN A 130 -11.93 6.93 18.57
CA ASN A 130 -13.15 7.57 18.12
C ASN A 130 -12.89 8.22 16.75
N PRO A 131 -13.83 8.16 15.79
CA PRO A 131 -13.63 8.76 14.47
C PRO A 131 -13.14 10.22 14.51
N THR A 132 -13.66 11.03 15.43
CA THR A 132 -13.30 12.45 15.58
C THR A 132 -11.90 12.71 16.13
N GLU A 133 -11.15 11.68 16.49
CA GLU A 133 -9.72 11.80 16.81
C GLU A 133 -8.85 11.83 15.54
N GLY A 134 -9.40 11.45 14.36
CA GLY A 134 -8.74 11.61 13.08
C GLY A 134 -8.82 13.04 12.56
N GLU A 135 -8.06 13.33 11.50
CA GLU A 135 -8.17 14.58 10.76
C GLU A 135 -9.41 14.55 9.85
N LEU A 136 -10.30 15.54 9.99
CA LEU A 136 -11.44 15.67 9.08
C LEU A 136 -10.98 16.20 7.73
N VAL A 137 -11.09 15.39 6.70
CA VAL A 137 -10.71 15.76 5.33
C VAL A 137 -11.95 15.74 4.44
N GLU A 138 -12.38 16.93 4.02
CA GLU A 138 -13.61 17.09 3.22
C GLU A 138 -13.53 16.38 1.86
N GLU A 139 -12.35 16.31 1.27
CA GLU A 139 -12.09 15.61 -0.01
C GLU A 139 -12.44 14.12 0.08
N PHE A 140 -12.17 13.49 1.22
CA PHE A 140 -12.47 12.08 1.44
C PHE A 140 -13.84 11.85 2.09
N ASP A 141 -14.58 12.92 2.45
CA ASP A 141 -15.80 12.84 3.26
C ASP A 141 -15.63 11.92 4.47
N GLY A 142 -14.54 12.12 5.21
CA GLY A 142 -14.18 11.24 6.31
C GLY A 142 -13.06 11.75 7.21
N TYR A 143 -12.78 10.98 8.24
CA TYR A 143 -11.69 11.20 9.18
C TYR A 143 -10.50 10.32 8.78
N ILE A 144 -9.32 10.91 8.72
CA ILE A 144 -8.08 10.22 8.33
C ILE A 144 -7.22 9.97 9.57
N PHE A 145 -6.77 8.74 9.70
CA PHE A 145 -5.78 8.30 10.66
C PHE A 145 -4.54 7.84 9.89
N LYS A 146 -3.36 8.19 10.39
CA LYS A 146 -2.09 7.79 9.81
C LYS A 146 -1.45 6.71 10.70
N VAL A 147 -0.97 5.65 10.08
CA VAL A 147 -0.15 4.61 10.73
C VAL A 147 1.21 4.60 10.08
N ILE A 148 2.25 4.65 10.89
CA ILE A 148 3.63 4.54 10.45
C ILE A 148 4.23 3.28 11.08
N CYS A 149 4.84 2.45 10.24
CA CYS A 149 5.73 1.37 10.64
C CYS A 149 7.17 1.85 10.40
N ASP A 150 7.96 1.96 11.45
CA ASP A 150 9.37 2.38 11.38
C ASP A 150 10.28 1.23 11.84
N GLY A 151 11.30 0.89 11.06
CA GLY A 151 12.44 0.09 11.47
C GLY A 151 13.40 0.91 12.34
N LEU A 152 13.51 0.56 13.63
CA LEU A 152 14.33 1.35 14.58
C LEU A 152 15.77 0.87 14.66
N SER A 153 16.01 -0.42 14.49
CA SER A 153 17.33 -1.07 14.57
C SER A 153 17.25 -2.48 14.03
N GLY A 154 18.41 -3.10 13.79
CA GLY A 154 18.51 -4.45 13.24
C GLY A 154 18.34 -4.46 11.72
N ASP A 155 18.47 -5.63 11.13
CA ASP A 155 18.51 -5.81 9.68
C ASP A 155 17.58 -6.92 9.18
N ASP A 156 16.67 -7.44 10.03
CA ASP A 156 15.65 -8.39 9.63
C ASP A 156 14.47 -7.66 8.96
N GLY A 157 13.74 -8.36 8.09
CA GLY A 157 12.54 -7.87 7.41
C GLY A 157 11.26 -8.34 8.08
N ASN A 158 10.44 -7.40 8.52
CA ASN A 158 9.11 -7.64 9.08
C ASN A 158 8.06 -7.68 7.97
N LEU A 159 7.29 -8.76 7.90
CA LEU A 159 6.21 -8.98 6.94
C LEU A 159 4.84 -8.98 7.64
N TYR A 160 4.07 -7.94 7.44
CA TYR A 160 2.86 -7.69 8.20
C TYR A 160 1.65 -7.33 7.32
N ARG A 161 0.49 -7.21 7.96
CA ARG A 161 -0.76 -6.75 7.35
C ARG A 161 -1.53 -5.88 8.32
N TYR A 162 -2.40 -5.01 7.80
CA TYR A 162 -3.34 -4.28 8.64
C TYR A 162 -4.77 -4.76 8.44
N PHE A 163 -5.61 -4.42 9.41
CA PHE A 163 -7.07 -4.54 9.29
C PHE A 163 -7.76 -3.42 10.06
N LEU A 164 -8.65 -2.70 9.37
CA LEU A 164 -9.51 -1.68 9.99
C LEU A 164 -10.76 -2.36 10.53
N SER A 165 -10.89 -2.47 11.87
CA SER A 165 -11.90 -3.30 12.52
C SER A 165 -12.86 -2.51 13.41
N THR A 166 -14.12 -2.96 13.46
CA THR A 166 -15.09 -2.50 14.46
C THR A 166 -14.98 -3.25 15.80
N GLU A 167 -14.17 -4.31 15.85
CA GLU A 167 -14.01 -5.18 17.02
C GLU A 167 -12.52 -5.37 17.37
N PRO A 168 -12.18 -5.48 18.67
CA PRO A 168 -10.77 -5.59 19.08
C PRO A 168 -10.15 -6.95 18.85
N GLU A 169 -10.94 -8.04 18.89
CA GLU A 169 -10.43 -9.41 18.89
C GLU A 169 -10.71 -10.14 17.57
N GLU A 170 -11.54 -9.60 16.69
CA GLU A 170 -11.85 -10.18 15.40
C GLU A 170 -11.78 -9.15 14.28
N ASN A 171 -11.54 -9.61 13.07
CA ASN A 171 -11.51 -8.77 11.87
C ASN A 171 -12.92 -8.55 11.35
N ARG A 172 -13.55 -7.46 11.77
CA ARG A 172 -14.87 -7.03 11.30
C ARG A 172 -14.78 -5.65 10.68
N ALA A 173 -14.98 -5.58 9.39
CA ALA A 173 -14.80 -4.37 8.60
C ALA A 173 -15.63 -3.17 9.07
N VAL A 174 -15.06 -1.97 8.95
CA VAL A 174 -15.79 -0.71 9.04
C VAL A 174 -16.47 -0.46 7.70
N GLU A 175 -17.80 -0.37 7.70
CA GLU A 175 -18.57 -0.11 6.47
C GLU A 175 -18.14 1.21 5.82
N ASP A 176 -17.88 1.20 4.49
CA ASP A 176 -17.36 2.32 3.70
C ASP A 176 -15.99 2.88 4.17
N GLY A 177 -15.31 2.18 5.07
CA GLY A 177 -13.91 2.44 5.39
C GLY A 177 -13.01 2.09 4.20
N ASN A 178 -11.85 2.74 4.14
CA ASN A 178 -10.82 2.46 3.13
C ASN A 178 -9.43 2.69 3.73
N ALA A 179 -8.41 2.16 3.10
CA ALA A 179 -7.04 2.50 3.39
C ALA A 179 -6.33 2.93 2.11
N PHE A 180 -5.30 3.74 2.24
CA PHE A 180 -4.47 4.16 1.13
C PHE A 180 -3.06 4.50 1.60
N THR A 181 -2.14 4.50 0.66
CA THR A 181 -0.78 4.99 0.83
C THR A 181 -0.34 5.74 -0.41
N TYR A 182 0.80 6.42 -0.35
CA TYR A 182 1.45 7.09 -1.50
C TYR A 182 2.67 6.33 -2.01
N GLU A 183 3.21 5.46 -1.17
CA GLU A 183 4.27 4.53 -1.50
C GLU A 183 3.92 3.16 -0.94
N TYR A 184 4.26 2.12 -1.68
CA TYR A 184 3.94 0.75 -1.32
C TYR A 184 5.21 -0.07 -1.32
N SER A 185 5.65 -0.53 -0.13
CA SER A 185 6.72 -1.51 0.03
C SER A 185 6.10 -2.85 0.38
N PHE A 186 6.31 -3.85 -0.46
CA PHE A 186 5.60 -5.11 -0.31
C PHE A 186 6.38 -6.32 -0.82
N ARG A 187 6.03 -7.47 -0.24
CA ARG A 187 6.48 -8.78 -0.69
C ARG A 187 5.68 -9.24 -1.89
N MET A 188 6.38 -9.71 -2.92
CA MET A 188 5.78 -10.37 -4.07
C MET A 188 5.54 -11.87 -3.82
N TRP A 189 4.58 -12.44 -4.53
CA TRP A 189 4.48 -13.89 -4.61
C TRP A 189 5.70 -14.50 -5.30
N ASN A 190 6.17 -15.63 -4.78
CA ASN A 190 7.34 -16.33 -5.33
C ASN A 190 6.97 -17.25 -6.53
N ASN A 191 5.98 -16.88 -7.32
CA ASN A 191 5.55 -17.60 -8.52
C ASN A 191 4.91 -16.66 -9.54
N SER A 192 4.87 -17.10 -10.79
CA SER A 192 4.36 -16.33 -11.93
C SER A 192 2.84 -16.43 -12.14
N ASP A 193 2.16 -17.24 -11.35
CA ASP A 193 0.72 -17.50 -11.53
C ASP A 193 -0.11 -16.52 -10.70
N ASN A 194 0.49 -15.93 -9.67
CA ASN A 194 -0.07 -14.84 -8.89
C ASN A 194 0.40 -13.48 -9.43
N ILE A 195 -0.54 -12.57 -9.60
CA ILE A 195 -0.30 -11.20 -10.05
C ILE A 195 -0.66 -10.32 -8.88
N SER A 196 0.27 -9.45 -8.45
CA SER A 196 -0.05 -8.42 -7.47
C SER A 196 -0.51 -7.14 -8.16
N HIS A 197 -1.43 -6.42 -7.55
CA HIS A 197 -2.11 -5.28 -8.13
C HIS A 197 -2.00 -4.06 -7.20
N ILE A 198 -1.74 -2.88 -7.77
CA ILE A 198 -1.76 -1.60 -7.06
C ILE A 198 -2.61 -0.61 -7.84
N TYR A 199 -3.43 0.17 -7.14
CA TYR A 199 -4.48 0.97 -7.74
C TYR A 199 -4.30 2.47 -7.48
N PRO A 200 -3.37 3.18 -8.20
CA PRO A 200 -3.29 4.64 -8.10
C PRO A 200 -4.56 5.29 -8.63
N TYR A 201 -5.07 6.27 -7.88
CA TYR A 201 -6.24 7.05 -8.27
C TYR A 201 -5.85 8.19 -9.21
N ILE A 202 -6.62 8.36 -10.29
CA ILE A 202 -6.42 9.39 -11.29
C ILE A 202 -7.51 10.45 -11.14
N ASP A 203 -7.13 11.63 -10.69
CA ASP A 203 -8.01 12.77 -10.54
C ASP A 203 -8.23 13.52 -11.85
N THR A 204 -9.03 14.59 -11.81
CA THR A 204 -9.34 15.42 -12.98
C THR A 204 -8.19 16.33 -13.43
N ALA A 205 -7.18 16.54 -12.60
CA ALA A 205 -6.02 17.40 -12.88
C ALA A 205 -4.87 16.62 -13.52
N THR A 206 -4.90 15.28 -13.45
CA THR A 206 -3.81 14.41 -13.92
C THR A 206 -3.81 14.26 -15.44
N ILE A 207 -2.71 14.69 -16.08
CA ILE A 207 -2.49 14.59 -17.54
C ILE A 207 -1.57 13.43 -17.89
N PHE A 208 -0.54 13.22 -17.09
CA PHE A 208 0.32 12.05 -17.13
C PHE A 208 0.77 11.67 -15.72
N VAL A 209 1.17 10.44 -15.56
CA VAL A 209 1.77 9.94 -14.35
C VAL A 209 3.20 9.48 -14.63
N LYS A 210 4.06 9.62 -13.62
CA LYS A 210 5.39 9.01 -13.54
C LYS A 210 5.32 7.91 -12.50
N GLN A 211 5.37 6.68 -12.95
CA GLN A 211 5.54 5.52 -12.06
C GLN A 211 7.02 5.36 -11.79
N VAL A 212 7.37 5.16 -10.52
CA VAL A 212 8.72 4.89 -10.04
C VAL A 212 8.71 3.58 -9.26
N ASN A 213 9.63 2.70 -9.52
CA ASN A 213 9.79 1.45 -8.78
C ASN A 213 11.24 1.21 -8.41
N PHE A 214 11.45 0.49 -7.29
CA PHE A 214 12.75 0.19 -6.73
C PHE A 214 12.87 -1.31 -6.48
N ASP A 215 14.06 -1.83 -6.72
CA ASP A 215 14.52 -3.17 -6.35
C ASP A 215 13.66 -4.34 -6.84
N TRP A 216 13.11 -4.28 -8.04
CA TRP A 216 12.43 -5.42 -8.65
C TRP A 216 13.40 -6.45 -9.28
N ASP A 217 14.68 -6.32 -9.18
CA ASP A 217 15.72 -7.28 -9.64
C ASP A 217 15.65 -7.69 -11.13
N ASN A 218 14.97 -6.91 -11.97
CA ASN A 218 14.64 -7.31 -13.34
C ASN A 218 13.87 -8.65 -13.44
N ASP A 219 13.17 -9.09 -12.38
CA ASP A 219 12.62 -10.45 -12.27
C ASP A 219 11.15 -10.56 -12.72
N GLY A 220 10.66 -9.60 -13.46
CA GLY A 220 9.26 -9.63 -13.88
C GLY A 220 8.87 -8.61 -14.92
N TYR A 221 7.61 -8.18 -14.84
CA TYR A 221 7.01 -7.16 -15.68
C TYR A 221 6.07 -6.31 -14.82
N ILE A 222 6.06 -4.99 -15.06
CA ILE A 222 4.99 -4.14 -14.61
C ILE A 222 4.09 -3.83 -15.80
N ARG A 223 2.82 -4.19 -15.69
CA ARG A 223 1.82 -4.01 -16.75
C ARG A 223 0.72 -3.08 -16.26
N VAL A 224 0.44 -2.03 -17.00
CA VAL A 224 -0.59 -1.05 -16.68
C VAL A 224 -1.87 -1.38 -17.44
N VAL A 225 -2.94 -1.60 -16.73
CA VAL A 225 -4.27 -1.92 -17.26
C VAL A 225 -5.26 -0.82 -16.84
N SER A 226 -6.18 -0.50 -17.71
CA SER A 226 -7.31 0.37 -17.44
C SER A 226 -8.49 0.01 -18.35
N ARG A 227 -9.55 0.79 -18.29
CA ARG A 227 -10.71 0.64 -19.20
C ARG A 227 -10.33 0.77 -20.68
N VAL A 228 -9.26 1.49 -20.99
CA VAL A 228 -8.80 1.77 -22.36
C VAL A 228 -7.46 1.14 -22.70
N ARG A 229 -6.69 0.65 -21.71
CA ARG A 229 -5.34 0.07 -21.91
C ARG A 229 -5.36 -1.45 -21.82
N ARG A 230 -4.73 -2.07 -22.82
CA ARG A 230 -4.60 -3.55 -22.90
C ARG A 230 -3.39 -4.12 -22.17
N GLY A 231 -2.71 -3.29 -21.39
CA GLY A 231 -1.46 -3.65 -20.75
C GLY A 231 -0.29 -2.95 -21.41
N LEU A 232 -0.05 -1.70 -21.05
CA LEU A 232 1.19 -0.99 -21.35
C LEU A 232 2.27 -1.54 -20.40
N LEU A 233 3.44 -1.88 -20.92
CA LEU A 233 4.55 -2.26 -20.06
C LEU A 233 5.26 -1.00 -19.55
N ALA A 234 5.53 -0.97 -18.26
CA ALA A 234 6.40 0.01 -17.63
C ALA A 234 7.81 -0.58 -17.49
N ASP A 235 8.82 0.29 -17.39
CA ASP A 235 10.18 -0.09 -17.10
C ASP A 235 10.27 -0.63 -15.67
N ILE A 236 11.14 -1.63 -15.48
CA ILE A 236 11.34 -2.28 -14.19
C ILE A 236 12.77 -2.03 -13.70
N SER A 237 12.90 -1.93 -12.40
CA SER A 237 14.17 -1.73 -11.72
C SER A 237 15.03 -3.00 -11.68
N GLY A 238 16.34 -2.82 -11.51
CA GLY A 238 17.29 -3.87 -11.15
C GLY A 238 17.54 -3.86 -9.65
N GLU A 239 18.46 -4.72 -9.21
CA GLU A 239 18.93 -4.80 -7.83
C GLU A 239 19.47 -3.42 -7.38
N ASP A 240 19.00 -2.92 -6.24
CA ASP A 240 19.37 -1.65 -5.63
C ASP A 240 19.32 -0.44 -6.61
N ASN A 241 18.35 -0.47 -7.51
CA ASN A 241 18.20 0.57 -8.53
C ASN A 241 16.76 1.01 -8.69
N TRP A 242 16.61 2.26 -9.12
CA TRP A 242 15.32 2.85 -9.48
C TRP A 242 15.06 2.73 -10.99
N ALA A 243 13.80 2.56 -11.36
CA ALA A 243 13.33 2.71 -12.73
C ALA A 243 12.08 3.60 -12.76
N GLU A 244 11.91 4.35 -13.85
CA GLU A 244 10.75 5.24 -14.02
C GLU A 244 10.10 5.07 -15.39
N SER A 245 8.77 5.23 -15.43
CA SER A 245 8.00 5.25 -16.67
C SER A 245 6.98 6.35 -16.65
N LYS A 246 6.90 7.10 -17.78
CA LYS A 246 5.88 8.14 -17.97
C LYS A 246 4.73 7.61 -18.80
N ILE A 247 3.53 7.78 -18.26
CA ILE A 247 2.30 7.29 -18.86
C ILE A 247 1.33 8.44 -19.02
N LYS A 248 0.96 8.73 -20.28
CA LYS A 248 -0.06 9.76 -20.56
C LYS A 248 -1.42 9.22 -20.20
N ILE A 249 -2.23 9.99 -19.47
CA ILE A 249 -3.58 9.64 -19.08
C ILE A 249 -4.57 9.91 -20.22
N ASP A 250 -5.49 8.99 -20.42
CA ASP A 250 -6.63 9.13 -21.31
C ASP A 250 -7.83 9.72 -20.54
N GLY A 251 -8.67 10.50 -21.21
CA GLY A 251 -9.85 11.10 -20.58
C GLY A 251 -10.83 10.13 -19.96
N GLU A 252 -10.86 8.87 -20.43
CA GLU A 252 -11.70 7.80 -19.86
C GLU A 252 -11.10 7.17 -18.59
N GLU A 253 -9.84 7.48 -18.27
CA GLU A 253 -9.15 7.01 -17.05
C GLU A 253 -9.35 7.95 -15.83
N ILE A 254 -9.82 9.18 -16.10
CA ILE A 254 -10.06 10.19 -15.06
C ILE A 254 -11.18 9.75 -14.10
N ASN A 255 -11.04 10.08 -12.82
CA ASN A 255 -11.92 9.69 -11.71
C ASN A 255 -12.03 8.17 -11.54
N SER A 256 -10.96 7.47 -11.84
CA SER A 256 -10.87 6.02 -11.63
C SER A 256 -9.44 5.62 -11.29
N SER A 257 -9.26 4.44 -10.73
CA SER A 257 -7.93 3.90 -10.51
C SER A 257 -7.39 3.24 -11.79
N LEU A 258 -6.07 3.34 -12.00
CA LEU A 258 -5.35 2.42 -12.87
C LEU A 258 -5.07 1.11 -12.10
N ASP A 259 -4.67 0.08 -12.83
CA ASP A 259 -4.21 -1.19 -12.27
C ASP A 259 -2.75 -1.43 -12.72
N PHE A 260 -1.82 -1.27 -11.80
CA PHE A 260 -0.43 -1.64 -11.98
C PHE A 260 -0.25 -3.08 -11.54
N GLN A 261 -0.01 -3.97 -12.50
CA GLN A 261 0.08 -5.40 -12.31
C GLN A 261 1.54 -5.84 -12.29
N PHE A 262 1.94 -6.42 -11.17
CA PHE A 262 3.27 -6.95 -10.95
C PHE A 262 3.27 -8.44 -11.22
N ILE A 263 4.02 -8.88 -12.25
CA ILE A 263 4.00 -10.23 -12.78
C ILE A 263 5.42 -10.78 -12.75
N LYS A 264 5.67 -11.77 -11.91
CA LYS A 264 6.99 -12.39 -11.78
C LYS A 264 7.35 -13.26 -12.98
N ARG A 265 8.61 -13.31 -13.34
CA ARG A 265 9.12 -14.26 -14.34
C ARG A 265 9.06 -15.69 -13.82
N LYS A 266 8.91 -16.64 -14.75
CA LYS A 266 8.90 -18.07 -14.40
C LYS A 266 10.27 -18.63 -13.98
N SER A 267 11.35 -17.96 -14.33
CA SER A 267 12.74 -18.37 -14.02
C SER A 267 13.75 -17.30 -14.50
N PRO A 268 14.86 -17.07 -13.78
CA PRO A 268 15.22 -17.65 -12.51
C PRO A 268 14.37 -17.09 -11.38
N LEU A 269 14.25 -17.82 -10.26
CA LEU A 269 13.64 -17.32 -9.04
C LEU A 269 14.67 -16.50 -8.28
N VAL A 270 14.39 -15.24 -8.03
CA VAL A 270 15.13 -14.41 -7.09
C VAL A 270 14.59 -14.68 -5.68
N ARG A 271 15.47 -14.73 -4.68
CA ARG A 271 15.06 -15.04 -3.30
C ARG A 271 14.33 -13.85 -2.67
N ASN A 272 14.90 -12.66 -2.83
CA ASN A 272 14.30 -11.42 -2.41
C ASN A 272 13.23 -11.04 -3.44
N ASN A 273 12.04 -10.76 -2.96
CA ASN A 273 10.85 -10.56 -3.77
C ASN A 273 10.11 -9.31 -3.32
N ASN A 274 10.84 -8.38 -2.73
CA ASN A 274 10.30 -7.13 -2.26
C ASN A 274 10.39 -6.10 -3.38
N VAL A 275 9.49 -5.15 -3.37
CA VAL A 275 9.49 -4.04 -4.31
C VAL A 275 8.85 -2.81 -3.68
N VAL A 276 9.40 -1.64 -4.00
CA VAL A 276 8.82 -0.34 -3.66
C VAL A 276 8.23 0.28 -4.92
N ILE A 277 7.08 0.91 -4.80
CA ILE A 277 6.45 1.66 -5.88
C ILE A 277 5.82 2.96 -5.37
N SER A 278 6.00 4.04 -6.14
CA SER A 278 5.26 5.28 -6.03
C SER A 278 4.83 5.79 -7.40
N VAL A 279 3.81 6.65 -7.44
CA VAL A 279 3.32 7.28 -8.68
C VAL A 279 3.09 8.77 -8.43
N GLU A 280 3.68 9.60 -9.28
CA GLU A 280 3.52 11.05 -9.25
C GLU A 280 2.74 11.54 -10.48
N ASN A 281 2.02 12.65 -10.33
CA ASN A 281 1.44 13.38 -11.47
C ASN A 281 2.48 14.31 -12.12
N GLN A 282 2.07 15.09 -13.13
CA GLN A 282 2.93 16.04 -13.83
C GLN A 282 3.46 17.21 -12.97
N TYR A 283 2.91 17.40 -11.79
CA TYR A 283 3.33 18.45 -10.85
C TYR A 283 4.29 17.93 -9.79
N GLY A 284 4.57 16.61 -9.79
CA GLY A 284 5.38 15.95 -8.76
C GLY A 284 4.58 15.67 -7.49
N GLU A 285 3.26 15.66 -7.58
CA GLU A 285 2.39 15.28 -6.47
C GLU A 285 2.15 13.75 -6.52
N TYR A 286 2.35 13.08 -5.39
CA TYR A 286 2.14 11.65 -5.25
C TYR A 286 0.65 11.32 -5.24
N LEU A 287 0.28 10.22 -5.91
CA LEU A 287 -1.09 9.75 -6.03
C LEU A 287 -1.39 8.67 -4.98
N GLU A 288 -2.62 8.70 -4.48
CA GLU A 288 -3.11 7.70 -3.52
C GLU A 288 -3.27 6.33 -4.19
N PHE A 289 -2.72 5.30 -3.56
CA PHE A 289 -3.03 3.91 -3.84
C PHE A 289 -4.13 3.44 -2.91
N PHE A 290 -5.38 3.44 -3.36
CA PHE A 290 -6.50 2.96 -2.56
C PHE A 290 -6.57 1.44 -2.58
N THR A 291 -6.65 0.81 -1.40
CA THR A 291 -6.84 -0.64 -1.28
C THR A 291 -8.20 -1.11 -1.80
N VAL A 292 -9.23 -0.24 -1.70
CA VAL A 292 -10.49 -0.40 -2.45
C VAL A 292 -10.49 0.62 -3.58
N PRO A 293 -10.21 0.20 -4.82
CA PRO A 293 -9.97 1.13 -5.93
C PRO A 293 -11.22 1.97 -6.26
N ILE A 294 -10.99 3.27 -6.45
CA ILE A 294 -12.05 4.22 -6.83
C ILE A 294 -12.54 3.91 -8.24
N GLY A 295 -13.86 3.78 -8.38
CA GLY A 295 -14.49 3.36 -9.64
C GLY A 295 -14.50 1.85 -9.88
N GLY A 296 -14.06 1.07 -8.89
CA GLY A 296 -13.96 -0.39 -8.93
C GLY A 296 -12.67 -0.88 -9.58
N VAL A 297 -12.40 -2.18 -9.47
CA VAL A 297 -11.22 -2.81 -10.09
C VAL A 297 -11.24 -2.58 -11.60
N PRO A 298 -10.18 -2.02 -12.19
CA PRO A 298 -10.13 -1.78 -13.62
C PRO A 298 -10.21 -3.08 -14.41
N VAL A 299 -11.18 -3.17 -15.31
CA VAL A 299 -11.34 -4.31 -16.20
C VAL A 299 -11.24 -3.84 -17.65
N TYR A 300 -10.28 -4.39 -18.38
CA TYR A 300 -10.17 -4.16 -19.79
C TYR A 300 -11.31 -4.93 -20.52
N ASN A 301 -12.20 -4.19 -21.19
CA ASN A 301 -13.27 -4.75 -22.04
C ASN A 301 -12.83 -4.70 -23.51
N PRO A 302 -12.38 -5.81 -24.13
CA PRO A 302 -12.04 -5.81 -25.54
C PRO A 302 -13.28 -5.59 -26.40
N SER A 303 -13.35 -4.47 -27.14
CA SER A 303 -14.33 -4.31 -28.20
C SER A 303 -13.89 -5.13 -29.40
N ILE A 304 -14.59 -6.23 -29.71
CA ILE A 304 -14.37 -7.00 -30.93
C ILE A 304 -15.12 -6.30 -32.07
N ILE A 305 -14.39 -5.57 -32.91
CA ILE A 305 -14.95 -5.03 -34.15
C ILE A 305 -14.86 -6.14 -35.23
N VAL A 306 -15.96 -6.83 -35.49
CA VAL A 306 -16.08 -7.75 -36.61
C VAL A 306 -16.29 -6.91 -37.86
N LYS A 307 -15.27 -6.80 -38.72
CA LYS A 307 -15.44 -6.24 -40.06
C LYS A 307 -15.91 -7.35 -40.99
N PRO A 308 -17.03 -7.21 -41.73
CA PRO A 308 -17.38 -8.17 -42.75
C PRO A 308 -16.28 -8.24 -43.82
N ILE A 309 -15.87 -9.44 -44.20
CA ILE A 309 -15.01 -9.63 -45.36
C ILE A 309 -15.93 -9.47 -46.57
N GLU A 310 -15.81 -8.36 -47.30
CA GLU A 310 -16.39 -8.23 -48.61
C GLU A 310 -15.77 -9.27 -49.54
N LYS A 311 -16.61 -10.11 -50.16
CA LYS A 311 -16.20 -11.15 -51.14
C LYS A 311 -16.03 -10.52 -52.51
#